data_ae8a7e2a34449d86b1f7e2f5997792cc
#
_entry.id   ae8a7e2a34449d86b1f7e2f5997792cc
#
_cell.length_a   1.000
_cell.length_b   1.000
_cell.length_c   1.000
_cell.angle_alpha   90.00
_cell.angle_beta   90.00
_cell.angle_gamma   90.00
#
_symmetry.space_group_name_H-M   'P 1'
#
loop_
_entity.id
_entity.type
_entity.pdbx_description
1 polymer ?
#
loop_
_entity_poly.entity_id
_entity_poly.type
_entity_poly.pdbx_seq_one_letter_code
_entity_poly.pdbx_strand_id
1 'polypeptide(L)'
;MNGIGLDCGNTTVKLVLLSPTGELLWSKIAAHRGSAIPAARRLLGELLQWDSGVCGCPVVLTGSAGERLLEICPGLSNLGDIPAIHRGVILLAPEARSVIEIGSQSARFLTGFGSELPPQFAVNEHCAGGTGSFFEDQMSRLGLRIEDYSNLVAQAESIPRLSGRCAVFAKTDIIHRQQEGIPTPDILLGLCYAMVRNYKAVIVRSLPVERPVALCGGVAQNAGVVQAVKAVFGLEEEDLIIPDPFLHAAAVGAALAAQEAETCSMGELLASLCGQPAAAGRLVRRSPLSQPAGVSLTDPASSGVIPLEGCALGIDVGSTSTDLVLMDPDGGLIDFQYLRTAGDPEGAVRRGLEHLRERFGELPLLAVGVTGSGRERIGRLIGADAVRDEITAQARAAVHWVPDADTVF
;
A
#
# COMPACT_ATOMS: atom_id res chain seq x y z
N MET A 1 -15.91 -4.91 -35.95
CA MET A 1 -14.75 -3.99 -35.98
C MET A 1 -13.92 -4.14 -34.73
N ASN A 2 -12.67 -3.68 -34.73
CA ASN A 2 -11.86 -3.67 -33.52
C ASN A 2 -12.52 -2.81 -32.45
N GLY A 3 -12.41 -3.21 -31.18
CA GLY A 3 -12.95 -2.46 -30.03
C GLY A 3 -11.83 -2.04 -29.07
N ILE A 4 -11.92 -0.84 -28.54
CA ILE A 4 -10.97 -0.30 -27.57
C ILE A 4 -11.63 -0.19 -26.19
N GLY A 5 -10.98 -0.77 -25.18
CA GLY A 5 -11.39 -0.64 -23.78
C GLY A 5 -10.40 0.22 -23.00
N LEU A 6 -10.91 1.24 -22.33
CA LEU A 6 -10.16 2.15 -21.48
C LEU A 6 -10.60 1.97 -20.03
N ASP A 7 -9.78 1.34 -19.21
CA ASP A 7 -10.01 1.21 -17.75
C ASP A 7 -9.23 2.29 -17.01
N CYS A 8 -9.95 3.25 -16.44
CA CYS A 8 -9.40 4.30 -15.57
C CYS A 8 -9.59 3.93 -14.11
N GLY A 9 -8.69 3.10 -13.58
CA GLY A 9 -8.65 2.76 -12.16
C GLY A 9 -8.05 3.88 -11.30
N ASN A 10 -8.01 3.70 -9.97
CA ASN A 10 -7.57 4.73 -9.01
C ASN A 10 -6.07 5.09 -9.09
N THR A 11 -5.23 4.16 -9.53
CA THR A 11 -3.76 4.36 -9.61
C THR A 11 -3.20 4.17 -11.00
N THR A 12 -3.92 3.45 -11.87
CA THR A 12 -3.45 3.10 -13.22
C THR A 12 -4.56 3.26 -14.23
N VAL A 13 -4.16 3.64 -15.45
CA VAL A 13 -5.00 3.55 -16.64
C VAL A 13 -4.52 2.36 -17.47
N LYS A 14 -5.45 1.56 -17.97
CA LYS A 14 -5.17 0.43 -18.86
C LYS A 14 -5.93 0.63 -20.16
N LEU A 15 -5.28 0.35 -21.26
CA LEU A 15 -5.85 0.45 -22.60
C LEU A 15 -5.66 -0.88 -23.33
N VAL A 16 -6.73 -1.37 -23.91
CA VAL A 16 -6.77 -2.65 -24.63
C VAL A 16 -7.39 -2.43 -26.01
N LEU A 17 -6.82 -3.06 -27.04
CA LEU A 17 -7.40 -3.19 -28.36
C LEU A 17 -7.70 -4.67 -28.63
N LEU A 18 -8.95 -4.98 -28.94
CA LEU A 18 -9.38 -6.31 -29.35
C LEU A 18 -9.75 -6.35 -30.83
N SER A 19 -9.45 -7.49 -31.49
CA SER A 19 -9.99 -7.83 -32.81
C SER A 19 -11.50 -8.13 -32.73
N PRO A 20 -12.20 -8.18 -33.86
CA PRO A 20 -13.62 -8.55 -33.88
C PRO A 20 -13.90 -9.95 -33.36
N THR A 21 -12.88 -10.81 -33.31
CA THR A 21 -12.94 -12.18 -32.83
C THR A 21 -12.56 -12.31 -31.36
N GLY A 22 -12.27 -11.17 -30.67
CA GLY A 22 -11.87 -11.15 -29.27
C GLY A 22 -10.37 -11.41 -29.01
N GLU A 23 -9.54 -11.43 -30.06
CA GLU A 23 -8.10 -11.55 -29.91
C GLU A 23 -7.48 -10.27 -29.37
N LEU A 24 -6.58 -10.36 -28.39
CA LEU A 24 -5.85 -9.22 -27.83
C LEU A 24 -4.75 -8.77 -28.81
N LEU A 25 -4.97 -7.65 -29.48
CA LEU A 25 -4.02 -7.11 -30.45
C LEU A 25 -2.98 -6.20 -29.80
N TRP A 26 -3.38 -5.46 -28.78
CA TRP A 26 -2.50 -4.54 -28.07
C TRP A 26 -3.03 -4.27 -26.66
N SER A 27 -2.12 -4.14 -25.70
CA SER A 27 -2.46 -3.73 -24.33
C SER A 27 -1.31 -2.98 -23.67
N LYS A 28 -1.64 -1.97 -22.90
CA LYS A 28 -0.69 -1.26 -22.03
C LYS A 28 -1.34 -0.73 -20.77
N ILE A 29 -0.48 -0.54 -19.75
CA ILE A 29 -0.83 0.05 -18.47
C ILE A 29 0.05 1.27 -18.21
N ALA A 30 -0.53 2.31 -17.64
CA ALA A 30 0.17 3.52 -17.25
C ALA A 30 -0.26 3.95 -15.85
N ALA A 31 0.71 4.13 -14.96
CA ALA A 31 0.43 4.71 -13.64
C ALA A 31 0.10 6.21 -13.76
N HIS A 32 -0.77 6.68 -12.86
CA HIS A 32 -1.07 8.11 -12.70
C HIS A 32 -1.05 8.51 -11.23
N ARG A 33 -0.76 9.78 -10.98
CA ARG A 33 -0.68 10.35 -9.62
C ARG A 33 -1.89 11.25 -9.37
N GLY A 34 -3.09 10.65 -9.31
CA GLY A 34 -4.32 11.39 -9.04
C GLY A 34 -5.00 12.01 -10.27
N SER A 35 -4.45 11.87 -11.50
CA SER A 35 -5.11 12.32 -12.73
C SER A 35 -4.99 11.29 -13.85
N ALA A 36 -6.09 10.64 -14.17
CA ALA A 36 -6.15 9.62 -15.24
C ALA A 36 -6.01 10.22 -16.66
N ILE A 37 -6.42 11.48 -16.86
CA ILE A 37 -6.47 12.12 -18.18
C ILE A 37 -5.12 12.14 -18.91
N PRO A 38 -4.01 12.62 -18.30
CA PRO A 38 -2.71 12.61 -18.97
C PRO A 38 -2.23 11.19 -19.33
N ALA A 39 -2.52 10.20 -18.46
CA ALA A 39 -2.17 8.80 -18.70
C ALA A 39 -2.99 8.20 -19.84
N ALA A 40 -4.31 8.44 -19.87
CA ALA A 40 -5.19 8.02 -20.97
C ALA A 40 -4.75 8.63 -22.30
N ARG A 41 -4.50 9.95 -22.34
CA ARG A 41 -4.01 10.64 -23.54
C ARG A 41 -2.69 10.04 -24.04
N ARG A 42 -1.75 9.73 -23.14
CA ARG A 42 -0.48 9.11 -23.49
C ARG A 42 -0.70 7.72 -24.12
N LEU A 43 -1.49 6.86 -23.48
CA LEU A 43 -1.75 5.51 -23.98
C LEU A 43 -2.48 5.50 -25.33
N LEU A 44 -3.47 6.38 -25.52
CA LEU A 44 -4.15 6.56 -26.82
C LEU A 44 -3.17 7.04 -27.89
N GLY A 45 -2.28 7.97 -27.56
CA GLY A 45 -1.22 8.42 -28.47
C GLY A 45 -0.23 7.31 -28.84
N GLU A 46 0.16 6.47 -27.89
CA GLU A 46 1.04 5.31 -28.12
C GLU A 46 0.34 4.25 -29.01
N LEU A 47 -0.96 4.00 -28.79
CA LEU A 47 -1.74 3.11 -29.65
C LEU A 47 -1.86 3.64 -31.07
N LEU A 48 -2.08 4.95 -31.26
CA LEU A 48 -2.12 5.58 -32.58
C LEU A 48 -0.78 5.52 -33.32
N GLN A 49 0.34 5.60 -32.61
CA GLN A 49 1.68 5.43 -33.15
C GLN A 49 1.96 3.99 -33.56
N TRP A 50 1.40 3.02 -32.83
CA TRP A 50 1.53 1.60 -33.16
C TRP A 50 0.74 1.23 -34.41
N ASP A 51 -0.50 1.73 -34.57
CA ASP A 51 -1.32 1.56 -35.77
C ASP A 51 -2.26 2.77 -35.97
N SER A 52 -2.05 3.52 -37.05
CA SER A 52 -2.91 4.66 -37.39
C SER A 52 -4.33 4.27 -37.82
N GLY A 53 -4.54 3.02 -38.23
CA GLY A 53 -5.84 2.49 -38.62
C GLY A 53 -6.86 2.41 -37.48
N VAL A 54 -6.39 2.45 -36.25
CA VAL A 54 -7.27 2.38 -35.03
C VAL A 54 -8.01 3.68 -34.73
N CYS A 55 -7.74 4.78 -35.46
CA CYS A 55 -8.35 6.10 -35.21
C CYS A 55 -9.88 6.07 -35.23
N GLY A 56 -10.46 5.24 -36.12
CA GLY A 56 -11.91 5.04 -36.24
C GLY A 56 -12.51 3.98 -35.30
N CYS A 57 -11.71 3.30 -34.48
CA CYS A 57 -12.21 2.27 -33.60
C CYS A 57 -13.03 2.86 -32.46
N PRO A 58 -14.18 2.24 -32.10
CA PRO A 58 -15.00 2.67 -30.98
C PRO A 58 -14.28 2.43 -29.62
N VAL A 59 -14.49 3.34 -28.67
CA VAL A 59 -13.91 3.29 -27.33
C VAL A 59 -15.01 3.20 -26.29
N VAL A 60 -14.89 2.28 -25.35
CA VAL A 60 -15.72 2.25 -24.13
C VAL A 60 -14.85 2.42 -22.90
N LEU A 61 -15.32 3.29 -22.01
CA LEU A 61 -14.70 3.58 -20.72
C LEU A 61 -15.20 2.62 -19.65
N THR A 62 -14.34 2.29 -18.71
CA THR A 62 -14.68 1.71 -17.41
C THR A 62 -13.71 2.24 -16.33
N GLY A 63 -13.95 1.87 -15.07
CA GLY A 63 -13.09 2.29 -13.98
C GLY A 63 -13.55 3.58 -13.28
N SER A 64 -13.38 3.61 -11.96
CA SER A 64 -13.92 4.65 -11.08
C SER A 64 -13.31 6.05 -11.26
N ALA A 65 -12.10 6.15 -11.85
CA ALA A 65 -11.43 7.45 -12.08
C ALA A 65 -11.74 8.05 -13.47
N GLY A 66 -12.67 7.45 -14.22
CA GLY A 66 -13.01 7.85 -15.59
C GLY A 66 -14.09 8.93 -15.73
N GLU A 67 -14.82 9.29 -14.68
CA GLU A 67 -15.97 10.21 -14.77
C GLU A 67 -15.67 11.52 -15.50
N ARG A 68 -14.50 12.11 -15.23
CA ARG A 68 -14.10 13.35 -15.88
C ARG A 68 -13.86 13.22 -17.38
N LEU A 69 -13.59 12.02 -17.89
CA LEU A 69 -13.48 11.77 -19.33
C LEU A 69 -14.84 11.86 -20.02
N LEU A 70 -15.92 11.46 -19.33
CA LEU A 70 -17.31 11.60 -19.84
C LEU A 70 -17.73 13.06 -19.98
N GLU A 71 -17.30 13.93 -19.05
CA GLU A 71 -17.52 15.37 -19.15
C GLU A 71 -16.79 15.99 -20.35
N ILE A 72 -15.55 15.52 -20.63
CA ILE A 72 -14.71 16.02 -21.71
C ILE A 72 -15.19 15.50 -23.08
N CYS A 73 -15.65 14.26 -23.14
CA CYS A 73 -16.13 13.63 -24.37
C CYS A 73 -17.54 13.04 -24.13
N PRO A 74 -18.61 13.84 -24.29
CA PRO A 74 -19.99 13.38 -24.02
C PRO A 74 -20.47 12.20 -24.88
N GLY A 75 -19.80 11.94 -26.01
CA GLY A 75 -20.07 10.78 -26.87
C GLY A 75 -19.41 9.48 -26.39
N LEU A 76 -18.60 9.53 -25.32
CA LEU A 76 -17.93 8.35 -24.77
C LEU A 76 -18.88 7.52 -23.91
N SER A 77 -19.10 6.27 -24.30
CA SER A 77 -19.90 5.33 -23.50
C SER A 77 -19.13 4.78 -22.31
N ASN A 78 -19.80 4.59 -21.19
CA ASN A 78 -19.25 4.03 -19.97
C ASN A 78 -19.90 2.69 -19.62
N LEU A 79 -19.07 1.68 -19.39
CA LEU A 79 -19.48 0.39 -18.86
C LEU A 79 -19.06 0.30 -17.38
N GLY A 80 -20.00 0.07 -16.50
CA GLY A 80 -19.68 -0.09 -15.07
C GLY A 80 -18.67 -1.23 -14.83
N ASP A 81 -17.92 -1.14 -13.74
CA ASP A 81 -16.85 -2.07 -13.39
C ASP A 81 -17.29 -3.55 -13.36
N ILE A 82 -18.48 -3.82 -12.77
CA ILE A 82 -18.97 -5.20 -12.63
C ILE A 82 -19.24 -5.85 -13.99
N PRO A 83 -20.04 -5.26 -14.91
CA PRO A 83 -20.24 -5.83 -16.23
C PRO A 83 -18.93 -5.85 -17.05
N ALA A 84 -18.01 -4.91 -16.86
CA ALA A 84 -16.71 -4.92 -17.54
C ALA A 84 -15.87 -6.13 -17.11
N ILE A 85 -15.70 -6.35 -15.79
CA ILE A 85 -14.98 -7.50 -15.26
C ILE A 85 -15.64 -8.80 -15.71
N HIS A 86 -16.97 -8.88 -15.61
CA HIS A 86 -17.72 -10.08 -16.01
C HIS A 86 -17.45 -10.46 -17.49
N ARG A 87 -17.63 -9.52 -18.42
CA ARG A 87 -17.36 -9.76 -19.86
C ARG A 87 -15.90 -10.13 -20.12
N GLY A 88 -14.96 -9.42 -19.47
CA GLY A 88 -13.55 -9.67 -19.67
C GLY A 88 -13.10 -11.05 -19.16
N VAL A 89 -13.61 -11.47 -18.00
CA VAL A 89 -13.25 -12.78 -17.46
C VAL A 89 -13.87 -13.91 -18.26
N ILE A 90 -15.09 -13.79 -18.77
CA ILE A 90 -15.69 -14.81 -19.66
C ILE A 90 -14.80 -15.03 -20.89
N LEU A 91 -14.18 -13.97 -21.45
CA LEU A 91 -13.26 -14.12 -22.57
C LEU A 91 -11.92 -14.73 -22.17
N LEU A 92 -11.34 -14.26 -21.04
CA LEU A 92 -9.98 -14.61 -20.62
C LEU A 92 -9.88 -15.95 -19.89
N ALA A 93 -10.96 -16.34 -19.20
CA ALA A 93 -11.05 -17.58 -18.40
C ALA A 93 -12.50 -18.12 -18.47
N PRO A 94 -12.92 -18.69 -19.61
CA PRO A 94 -14.30 -19.12 -19.84
C PRO A 94 -14.76 -20.23 -18.88
N GLU A 95 -13.85 -20.99 -18.30
CA GLU A 95 -14.12 -22.02 -17.29
C GLU A 95 -14.40 -21.44 -15.91
N ALA A 96 -14.03 -20.19 -15.61
CA ALA A 96 -14.23 -19.58 -14.29
C ALA A 96 -15.73 -19.52 -13.93
N ARG A 97 -16.03 -19.78 -12.65
CA ARG A 97 -17.38 -19.72 -12.07
C ARG A 97 -17.51 -18.60 -11.04
N SER A 98 -16.39 -18.17 -10.48
CA SER A 98 -16.31 -16.99 -9.61
C SER A 98 -15.09 -16.16 -9.94
N VAL A 99 -15.11 -14.88 -9.54
CA VAL A 99 -14.01 -13.94 -9.74
C VAL A 99 -13.69 -13.24 -8.43
N ILE A 100 -12.44 -13.30 -8.04
CA ILE A 100 -11.82 -12.45 -7.03
C ILE A 100 -11.06 -11.36 -7.78
N GLU A 101 -11.54 -10.10 -7.74
CA GLU A 101 -10.83 -8.97 -8.30
C GLU A 101 -10.39 -8.03 -7.18
N ILE A 102 -9.08 -7.80 -7.07
CA ILE A 102 -8.53 -6.92 -6.05
C ILE A 102 -7.57 -5.93 -6.72
N GLY A 103 -8.04 -4.69 -6.82
CA GLY A 103 -7.29 -3.54 -7.30
C GLY A 103 -6.55 -2.81 -6.18
N SER A 104 -6.06 -1.59 -6.47
CA SER A 104 -5.34 -0.80 -5.47
C SER A 104 -6.26 -0.27 -4.36
N GLN A 105 -7.46 0.23 -4.70
CA GLN A 105 -8.43 0.77 -3.74
C GLN A 105 -9.81 0.12 -3.85
N SER A 106 -10.01 -0.76 -4.81
CA SER A 106 -11.25 -1.46 -5.04
C SER A 106 -11.05 -2.97 -4.93
N ALA A 107 -12.05 -3.65 -4.41
CA ALA A 107 -12.06 -5.10 -4.34
C ALA A 107 -13.48 -5.60 -4.61
N ARG A 108 -13.61 -6.60 -5.46
CA ARG A 108 -14.90 -7.12 -5.94
C ARG A 108 -14.87 -8.64 -5.94
N PHE A 109 -16.01 -9.21 -5.64
CA PHE A 109 -16.25 -10.64 -5.80
C PHE A 109 -17.46 -10.83 -6.69
N LEU A 110 -17.37 -11.70 -7.67
CA LEU A 110 -18.48 -12.07 -8.54
C LEU A 110 -18.60 -13.60 -8.57
N THR A 111 -19.82 -14.12 -8.66
CA THR A 111 -20.09 -15.55 -8.71
C THR A 111 -21.35 -15.86 -9.52
N GLY A 112 -21.55 -17.11 -9.90
CA GLY A 112 -22.70 -17.53 -10.73
C GLY A 112 -22.44 -17.42 -12.25
N PHE A 113 -21.18 -17.47 -12.67
CA PHE A 113 -20.80 -17.45 -14.08
C PHE A 113 -21.28 -18.74 -14.79
N GLY A 114 -21.84 -18.59 -15.98
CA GLY A 114 -22.38 -19.70 -16.77
C GLY A 114 -23.76 -20.20 -16.32
N SER A 115 -24.43 -19.52 -15.39
CA SER A 115 -25.83 -19.75 -15.07
C SER A 115 -26.74 -18.90 -15.97
N GLU A 116 -28.04 -19.24 -16.06
CA GLU A 116 -29.04 -18.42 -16.75
C GLU A 116 -29.39 -17.13 -15.98
N LEU A 117 -29.02 -17.06 -14.71
CA LEU A 117 -29.27 -15.89 -13.85
C LEU A 117 -28.09 -14.91 -13.94
N PRO A 118 -28.35 -13.59 -13.74
CA PRO A 118 -27.29 -12.63 -13.61
C PRO A 118 -26.32 -12.97 -12.47
N PRO A 119 -25.00 -12.72 -12.65
CA PRO A 119 -24.03 -13.02 -11.60
C PRO A 119 -24.33 -12.21 -10.33
N GLN A 120 -24.16 -12.87 -9.19
CA GLN A 120 -24.17 -12.19 -7.90
C GLN A 120 -22.83 -11.52 -7.68
N PHE A 121 -22.82 -10.37 -7.02
CA PHE A 121 -21.58 -9.66 -6.74
C PHE A 121 -21.59 -8.95 -5.39
N ALA A 122 -20.40 -8.71 -4.87
CA ALA A 122 -20.15 -7.83 -3.74
C ALA A 122 -18.93 -6.95 -4.01
N VAL A 123 -18.93 -5.77 -3.44
CA VAL A 123 -17.84 -4.78 -3.58
C VAL A 123 -17.43 -4.27 -2.20
N ASN A 124 -16.19 -3.81 -2.07
CA ASN A 124 -15.81 -3.07 -0.88
C ASN A 124 -16.46 -1.69 -0.90
N GLU A 125 -16.97 -1.26 0.23
CA GLU A 125 -17.57 0.07 0.37
C GLU A 125 -16.45 1.13 0.51
N HIS A 126 -16.12 1.55 1.73
CA HIS A 126 -15.16 2.65 1.96
C HIS A 126 -13.85 2.23 2.64
N CYS A 127 -13.62 0.93 2.82
CA CYS A 127 -12.48 0.43 3.56
C CYS A 127 -11.36 -0.07 2.64
N ALA A 128 -10.16 0.48 2.79
CA ALA A 128 -8.96 -0.01 2.09
C ALA A 128 -8.46 -1.38 2.59
N GLY A 129 -8.95 -1.86 3.73
CA GLY A 129 -8.65 -3.19 4.26
C GLY A 129 -9.21 -4.29 3.37
N GLY A 130 -8.36 -4.97 2.63
CA GLY A 130 -8.73 -5.95 1.60
C GLY A 130 -8.43 -5.51 0.18
N THR A 131 -7.67 -4.42 0.00
CA THR A 131 -7.24 -3.87 -1.28
C THR A 131 -5.73 -3.72 -1.35
N GLY A 132 -5.19 -3.45 -2.54
CA GLY A 132 -3.74 -3.30 -2.77
C GLY A 132 -3.10 -2.15 -2.01
N SER A 133 -3.82 -1.04 -1.77
CA SER A 133 -3.31 0.10 -1.01
C SER A 133 -2.96 -0.24 0.44
N PHE A 134 -3.57 -1.28 1.00
CA PHE A 134 -3.18 -1.82 2.30
C PHE A 134 -1.69 -2.24 2.31
N PHE A 135 -1.23 -2.91 1.26
CA PHE A 135 0.17 -3.34 1.14
C PHE A 135 1.11 -2.16 0.90
N GLU A 136 0.72 -1.22 0.02
CA GLU A 136 1.51 -0.01 -0.26
C GLU A 136 1.77 0.79 1.02
N ASP A 137 0.74 0.96 1.86
CA ASP A 137 0.86 1.66 3.15
C ASP A 137 1.82 0.93 4.11
N GLN A 138 1.72 -0.39 4.23
CA GLN A 138 2.61 -1.15 5.12
C GLN A 138 4.06 -1.19 4.60
N MET A 139 4.28 -1.38 3.30
CA MET A 139 5.62 -1.35 2.70
C MET A 139 6.29 0.02 2.87
N SER A 140 5.55 1.10 2.63
CA SER A 140 6.05 2.46 2.84
C SER A 140 6.48 2.70 4.30
N ARG A 141 5.73 2.18 5.26
CA ARG A 141 6.06 2.28 6.71
C ARG A 141 7.31 1.49 7.10
N LEU A 142 7.52 0.35 6.44
CA LEU A 142 8.72 -0.48 6.61
C LEU A 142 9.94 0.09 5.87
N GLY A 143 9.79 1.19 5.11
CA GLY A 143 10.84 1.75 4.26
C GLY A 143 11.18 0.88 3.06
N LEU A 144 10.27 0.00 2.64
CA LEU A 144 10.42 -0.94 1.54
C LEU A 144 9.61 -0.49 0.32
N ARG A 145 10.00 -0.93 -0.87
CA ARG A 145 9.28 -0.63 -2.11
C ARG A 145 8.25 -1.73 -2.39
N ILE A 146 7.10 -1.36 -2.93
CA ILE A 146 6.02 -2.30 -3.23
C ILE A 146 6.45 -3.35 -4.28
N GLU A 147 7.34 -2.98 -5.20
CA GLU A 147 7.86 -3.87 -6.25
C GLU A 147 8.69 -5.03 -5.68
N ASP A 148 9.27 -4.85 -4.49
CA ASP A 148 10.08 -5.87 -3.82
C ASP A 148 9.24 -6.86 -3.01
N TYR A 149 7.93 -6.61 -2.85
CA TYR A 149 7.05 -7.39 -1.97
C TYR A 149 7.07 -8.89 -2.28
N SER A 150 6.84 -9.26 -3.53
CA SER A 150 6.75 -10.68 -3.93
C SER A 150 8.08 -11.43 -3.72
N ASN A 151 9.21 -10.76 -3.98
CA ASN A 151 10.53 -11.33 -3.76
C ASN A 151 10.86 -11.52 -2.26
N LEU A 152 10.40 -10.59 -1.43
CA LEU A 152 10.56 -10.70 0.03
C LEU A 152 9.71 -11.83 0.59
N VAL A 153 8.44 -11.91 0.19
CA VAL A 153 7.54 -12.99 0.63
C VAL A 153 8.03 -14.37 0.23
N ALA A 154 8.70 -14.51 -0.92
CA ALA A 154 9.28 -15.78 -1.34
C ALA A 154 10.37 -16.31 -0.38
N GLN A 155 10.90 -15.47 0.52
CA GLN A 155 11.90 -15.83 1.53
C GLN A 155 11.27 -16.16 2.89
N ALA A 156 9.94 -16.13 3.00
CA ALA A 156 9.24 -16.40 4.25
C ALA A 156 9.30 -17.88 4.61
N GLU A 157 9.59 -18.17 5.87
CA GLU A 157 9.66 -19.52 6.43
C GLU A 157 8.44 -19.85 7.31
N SER A 158 7.72 -18.83 7.78
CA SER A 158 6.54 -18.98 8.63
C SER A 158 5.45 -17.98 8.33
N ILE A 159 4.24 -18.24 8.84
CA ILE A 159 3.07 -17.38 8.64
C ILE A 159 2.57 -16.88 10.01
N PRO A 160 3.06 -15.74 10.51
CA PRO A 160 2.61 -15.21 11.77
C PRO A 160 1.16 -14.75 11.67
N ARG A 161 0.42 -14.94 12.76
CA ARG A 161 -0.97 -14.49 12.84
C ARG A 161 -1.00 -12.97 13.04
N LEU A 162 -1.53 -12.26 12.05
CA LEU A 162 -1.75 -10.81 12.06
C LEU A 162 -3.23 -10.50 11.98
N SER A 163 -3.66 -9.36 12.53
CA SER A 163 -5.02 -8.85 12.40
C SER A 163 -5.24 -8.30 10.99
N GLY A 164 -6.31 -8.76 10.33
CA GLY A 164 -6.66 -8.32 8.97
C GLY A 164 -7.78 -7.28 8.90
N ARG A 165 -8.25 -6.75 10.04
CA ARG A 165 -9.47 -5.94 10.06
C ARG A 165 -9.28 -4.51 9.57
N CYS A 166 -8.17 -3.88 9.86
CA CYS A 166 -7.91 -2.48 9.51
C CYS A 166 -6.40 -2.25 9.40
N ALA A 167 -5.97 -1.39 8.46
CA ALA A 167 -4.58 -1.02 8.29
C ALA A 167 -3.93 -0.42 9.56
N VAL A 168 -4.73 0.26 10.38
CA VAL A 168 -4.27 0.82 11.67
C VAL A 168 -3.94 -0.29 12.67
N PHE A 169 -4.82 -1.30 12.82
CA PHE A 169 -4.55 -2.44 13.70
C PHE A 169 -3.42 -3.33 13.17
N ALA A 170 -3.34 -3.53 11.85
CA ALA A 170 -2.23 -4.25 11.24
C ALA A 170 -0.88 -3.60 11.56
N LYS A 171 -0.81 -2.26 11.61
CA LYS A 171 0.40 -1.53 12.03
C LYS A 171 0.86 -1.95 13.42
N THR A 172 -0.04 -2.00 14.38
CA THR A 172 0.28 -2.40 15.76
C THR A 172 0.79 -3.84 15.80
N ASP A 173 0.14 -4.74 15.10
CA ASP A 173 0.55 -6.14 15.03
C ASP A 173 1.93 -6.30 14.36
N ILE A 174 2.21 -5.57 13.27
CA ILE A 174 3.52 -5.57 12.63
C ILE A 174 4.60 -5.18 13.62
N ILE A 175 4.40 -4.08 14.36
CA ILE A 175 5.34 -3.60 15.38
C ILE A 175 5.59 -4.68 16.44
N HIS A 176 4.54 -5.30 16.97
CA HIS A 176 4.68 -6.38 17.95
C HIS A 176 5.48 -7.55 17.39
N ARG A 177 5.20 -7.99 16.17
CA ARG A 177 5.94 -9.09 15.54
C ARG A 177 7.41 -8.77 15.28
N GLN A 178 7.71 -7.53 14.89
CA GLN A 178 9.10 -7.06 14.77
C GLN A 178 9.81 -7.08 16.12
N GLN A 179 9.14 -6.66 17.18
CA GLN A 179 9.70 -6.68 18.56
C GLN A 179 9.90 -8.11 19.08
N GLU A 180 9.08 -9.06 18.66
CA GLU A 180 9.27 -10.49 18.92
C GLU A 180 10.42 -11.09 18.09
N GLY A 181 10.98 -10.32 17.14
CA GLY A 181 12.07 -10.73 16.26
C GLY A 181 11.64 -11.60 15.09
N ILE A 182 10.37 -11.53 14.71
CA ILE A 182 9.89 -12.24 13.52
C ILE A 182 10.45 -11.55 12.28
N PRO A 183 11.06 -12.32 11.33
CA PRO A 183 11.63 -11.76 10.11
C PRO A 183 10.60 -11.01 9.27
N THR A 184 11.04 -9.93 8.63
CA THR A 184 10.17 -9.12 7.75
C THR A 184 9.48 -9.94 6.66
N PRO A 185 10.12 -10.90 5.96
CA PRO A 185 9.44 -11.77 4.99
C PRO A 185 8.24 -12.50 5.56
N ASP A 186 8.36 -13.06 6.76
CA ASP A 186 7.28 -13.78 7.44
C ASP A 186 6.11 -12.84 7.79
N ILE A 187 6.43 -11.63 8.28
CA ILE A 187 5.42 -10.60 8.56
C ILE A 187 4.66 -10.22 7.29
N LEU A 188 5.36 -10.04 6.18
CA LEU A 188 4.75 -9.72 4.89
C LEU A 188 3.84 -10.86 4.39
N LEU A 189 4.26 -12.11 4.53
CA LEU A 189 3.41 -13.26 4.21
C LEU A 189 2.18 -13.31 5.13
N GLY A 190 2.36 -13.08 6.43
CA GLY A 190 1.26 -12.96 7.39
C GLY A 190 0.24 -11.89 7.03
N LEU A 191 0.69 -10.75 6.46
CA LEU A 191 -0.18 -9.69 5.95
C LEU A 191 -1.00 -10.13 4.74
N CYS A 192 -0.44 -10.94 3.82
CA CYS A 192 -1.19 -11.51 2.71
C CYS A 192 -2.36 -12.35 3.22
N TYR A 193 -2.10 -13.23 4.17
CA TYR A 193 -3.15 -14.05 4.79
C TYR A 193 -4.17 -13.22 5.57
N ALA A 194 -3.74 -12.19 6.26
CA ALA A 194 -4.62 -11.29 7.00
C ALA A 194 -5.56 -10.53 6.06
N MET A 195 -5.04 -9.99 4.97
CA MET A 195 -5.82 -9.27 3.95
C MET A 195 -6.83 -10.19 3.28
N VAL A 196 -6.44 -11.39 2.85
CA VAL A 196 -7.34 -12.34 2.19
C VAL A 196 -8.44 -12.84 3.13
N ARG A 197 -8.12 -13.09 4.42
CA ARG A 197 -9.15 -13.41 5.43
C ARG A 197 -10.15 -12.27 5.61
N ASN A 198 -9.67 -11.02 5.64
CA ASN A 198 -10.54 -9.85 5.72
C ASN A 198 -11.42 -9.72 4.47
N TYR A 199 -10.84 -9.86 3.28
CA TYR A 199 -11.57 -9.88 2.02
C TYR A 199 -12.70 -10.92 2.03
N LYS A 200 -12.41 -12.16 2.42
CA LYS A 200 -13.42 -13.23 2.55
C LYS A 200 -14.53 -12.87 3.53
N ALA A 201 -14.18 -12.33 4.70
CA ALA A 201 -15.13 -12.03 5.76
C ALA A 201 -16.02 -10.81 5.45
N VAL A 202 -15.48 -9.78 4.80
CA VAL A 202 -16.15 -8.48 4.62
C VAL A 202 -16.82 -8.35 3.25
N ILE A 203 -16.19 -8.89 2.20
CA ILE A 203 -16.67 -8.77 0.82
C ILE A 203 -17.41 -10.03 0.40
N VAL A 204 -16.78 -11.19 0.40
CA VAL A 204 -17.42 -12.43 -0.03
C VAL A 204 -18.59 -12.82 0.89
N ARG A 205 -18.37 -12.71 2.21
CA ARG A 205 -19.40 -13.02 3.23
C ARG A 205 -20.02 -14.41 3.03
N SER A 206 -21.32 -14.46 2.72
CA SER A 206 -22.11 -15.67 2.50
C SER A 206 -22.32 -16.02 1.03
N LEU A 207 -21.74 -15.26 0.10
CA LEU A 207 -21.86 -15.59 -1.33
C LEU A 207 -21.18 -16.93 -1.63
N PRO A 208 -21.75 -17.77 -2.48
CA PRO A 208 -21.15 -19.03 -2.86
C PRO A 208 -19.85 -18.78 -3.64
N VAL A 209 -18.82 -19.54 -3.32
CA VAL A 209 -17.55 -19.55 -4.05
C VAL A 209 -17.58 -20.78 -4.97
N GLU A 210 -17.98 -20.54 -6.21
CA GLU A 210 -18.04 -21.58 -7.23
C GLU A 210 -16.67 -21.72 -7.92
N ARG A 211 -16.25 -22.94 -8.21
CA ARG A 211 -14.95 -23.27 -8.79
C ARG A 211 -15.08 -23.59 -10.28
N PRO A 212 -14.07 -23.30 -11.10
CA PRO A 212 -12.83 -22.59 -10.80
C PRO A 212 -13.02 -21.11 -10.51
N VAL A 213 -12.08 -20.52 -9.75
CA VAL A 213 -12.06 -19.11 -9.35
C VAL A 213 -11.02 -18.36 -10.16
N ALA A 214 -11.40 -17.30 -10.86
CA ALA A 214 -10.44 -16.40 -11.50
C ALA A 214 -9.94 -15.33 -10.49
N LEU A 215 -8.61 -15.13 -10.42
CA LEU A 215 -8.00 -14.08 -9.62
C LEU A 215 -7.46 -12.98 -10.54
N CYS A 216 -8.01 -11.78 -10.42
CA CYS A 216 -7.68 -10.61 -11.25
C CYS A 216 -7.26 -9.41 -10.39
N GLY A 217 -6.73 -8.38 -11.05
CA GLY A 217 -6.31 -7.13 -10.41
C GLY A 217 -4.85 -7.14 -9.96
N GLY A 218 -4.38 -5.98 -9.49
CA GLY A 218 -2.95 -5.75 -9.21
C GLY A 218 -2.34 -6.68 -8.16
N VAL A 219 -3.12 -7.14 -7.19
CA VAL A 219 -2.62 -8.03 -6.12
C VAL A 219 -2.31 -9.45 -6.60
N ALA A 220 -2.84 -9.87 -7.74
CA ALA A 220 -2.53 -11.17 -8.33
C ALA A 220 -1.05 -11.32 -8.74
N GLN A 221 -0.31 -10.22 -8.84
CA GLN A 221 1.15 -10.23 -9.03
C GLN A 221 1.92 -10.73 -7.81
N ASN A 222 1.29 -10.70 -6.63
CA ASN A 222 1.95 -11.06 -5.38
C ASN A 222 1.76 -12.54 -5.09
N ALA A 223 2.83 -13.32 -5.18
CA ALA A 223 2.82 -14.76 -4.93
C ALA A 223 2.28 -15.12 -3.53
N GLY A 224 2.55 -14.30 -2.51
CA GLY A 224 2.00 -14.49 -1.17
C GLY A 224 0.49 -14.30 -1.11
N VAL A 225 -0.08 -13.40 -1.91
CA VAL A 225 -1.53 -13.25 -2.03
C VAL A 225 -2.14 -14.45 -2.75
N VAL A 226 -1.53 -14.92 -3.82
CA VAL A 226 -1.97 -16.13 -4.54
C VAL A 226 -2.00 -17.33 -3.58
N GLN A 227 -0.92 -17.55 -2.83
CA GLN A 227 -0.84 -18.59 -1.80
C GLN A 227 -1.92 -18.41 -0.72
N ALA A 228 -2.13 -17.20 -0.23
CA ALA A 228 -3.14 -16.91 0.78
C ALA A 228 -4.56 -17.14 0.26
N VAL A 229 -4.86 -16.80 -1.00
CA VAL A 229 -6.16 -17.04 -1.65
C VAL A 229 -6.43 -18.56 -1.69
N LYS A 230 -5.49 -19.35 -2.17
CA LYS A 230 -5.63 -20.82 -2.17
C LYS A 230 -5.94 -21.34 -0.77
N ALA A 231 -5.13 -20.99 0.21
CA ALA A 231 -5.27 -21.50 1.57
C ALA A 231 -6.57 -21.04 2.27
N VAL A 232 -6.93 -19.76 2.16
CA VAL A 232 -8.12 -19.20 2.87
C VAL A 232 -9.43 -19.66 2.24
N PHE A 233 -9.45 -19.86 0.92
CA PHE A 233 -10.63 -20.34 0.21
C PHE A 233 -10.67 -21.87 0.05
N GLY A 234 -9.58 -22.58 0.42
CA GLY A 234 -9.47 -24.02 0.29
C GLY A 234 -9.44 -24.47 -1.17
N LEU A 235 -8.72 -23.73 -2.02
CA LEU A 235 -8.59 -24.00 -3.46
C LEU A 235 -7.33 -24.82 -3.72
N GLU A 236 -7.48 -25.83 -4.56
CA GLU A 236 -6.35 -26.57 -5.11
C GLU A 236 -5.73 -25.79 -6.29
N GLU A 237 -4.68 -26.34 -6.90
CA GLU A 237 -3.98 -25.67 -8.01
C GLU A 237 -4.89 -25.45 -9.22
N GLU A 238 -5.69 -26.45 -9.57
CA GLU A 238 -6.66 -26.44 -10.68
C GLU A 238 -7.90 -25.59 -10.43
N ASP A 239 -8.18 -25.24 -9.17
CA ASP A 239 -9.33 -24.43 -8.78
C ASP A 239 -9.09 -22.91 -8.93
N LEU A 240 -7.83 -22.48 -9.09
CA LEU A 240 -7.46 -21.07 -9.19
C LEU A 240 -6.86 -20.74 -10.55
N ILE A 241 -7.51 -19.86 -11.27
CA ILE A 241 -7.07 -19.37 -12.58
C ILE A 241 -6.56 -17.95 -12.43
N ILE A 242 -5.36 -17.67 -12.90
CA ILE A 242 -4.85 -16.31 -13.07
C ILE A 242 -4.82 -16.05 -14.60
N PRO A 243 -5.86 -15.38 -15.15
CA PRO A 243 -5.95 -15.20 -16.59
C PRO A 243 -4.84 -14.27 -17.10
N ASP A 244 -4.34 -14.51 -18.30
CA ASP A 244 -3.41 -13.58 -18.95
C ASP A 244 -4.14 -12.79 -20.04
N PRO A 245 -4.21 -11.46 -19.94
CA PRO A 245 -3.62 -10.58 -18.91
C PRO A 245 -4.57 -10.27 -17.74
N PHE A 246 -4.29 -10.76 -16.54
CA PHE A 246 -5.11 -10.58 -15.33
C PHE A 246 -5.28 -9.11 -14.87
N LEU A 247 -4.38 -8.24 -15.27
CA LEU A 247 -4.45 -6.80 -14.99
C LEU A 247 -5.49 -6.07 -15.83
N HIS A 248 -5.84 -6.61 -16.98
CA HIS A 248 -6.62 -5.92 -18.00
C HIS A 248 -8.06 -6.44 -18.12
N ALA A 249 -8.52 -7.32 -17.24
CA ALA A 249 -9.84 -7.96 -17.36
C ALA A 249 -10.98 -6.95 -17.58
N ALA A 250 -11.03 -5.87 -16.80
CA ALA A 250 -12.06 -4.83 -17.00
C ALA A 250 -11.90 -4.09 -18.34
N ALA A 251 -10.67 -3.76 -18.75
CA ALA A 251 -10.42 -3.13 -20.05
C ALA A 251 -10.77 -4.05 -21.22
N VAL A 252 -10.52 -5.36 -21.10
CA VAL A 252 -10.95 -6.37 -22.08
C VAL A 252 -12.48 -6.39 -22.21
N GLY A 253 -13.19 -6.42 -21.09
CA GLY A 253 -14.66 -6.36 -21.12
C GLY A 253 -15.22 -5.07 -21.70
N ALA A 254 -14.57 -3.93 -21.45
CA ALA A 254 -14.91 -2.65 -22.07
C ALA A 254 -14.65 -2.67 -23.58
N ALA A 255 -13.54 -3.28 -24.03
CA ALA A 255 -13.21 -3.42 -25.45
C ALA A 255 -14.24 -4.30 -26.21
N LEU A 256 -14.70 -5.38 -25.58
CA LEU A 256 -15.81 -6.19 -26.11
C LEU A 256 -17.09 -5.37 -26.24
N ALA A 257 -17.43 -4.59 -25.22
CA ALA A 257 -18.60 -3.73 -25.26
C ALA A 257 -18.50 -2.64 -26.34
N ALA A 258 -17.30 -2.14 -26.62
CA ALA A 258 -17.08 -1.14 -27.65
C ALA A 258 -17.46 -1.64 -29.05
N GLN A 259 -17.38 -2.93 -29.31
CA GLN A 259 -17.77 -3.51 -30.61
C GLN A 259 -19.28 -3.46 -30.86
N GLU A 260 -20.09 -3.33 -29.80
CA GLU A 260 -21.55 -3.37 -29.83
C GLU A 260 -22.18 -2.00 -29.51
N ALA A 261 -21.44 -1.09 -28.85
CA ALA A 261 -21.99 0.16 -28.35
C ALA A 261 -21.95 1.30 -29.39
N GLU A 262 -22.94 2.18 -29.32
CA GLU A 262 -22.84 3.51 -29.90
C GLU A 262 -21.97 4.38 -29.00
N THR A 263 -20.75 4.67 -29.42
CA THR A 263 -19.74 5.41 -28.65
C THR A 263 -18.82 6.19 -29.59
N CYS A 264 -18.07 7.14 -29.02
CA CYS A 264 -17.10 7.90 -29.80
C CYS A 264 -15.94 7.01 -30.32
N SER A 265 -15.35 7.44 -31.41
CA SER A 265 -14.12 6.85 -31.94
C SER A 265 -12.90 7.28 -31.07
N MET A 266 -11.82 6.52 -31.20
CA MET A 266 -10.55 6.86 -30.55
C MET A 266 -10.02 8.23 -31.01
N GLY A 267 -10.18 8.61 -32.27
CA GLY A 267 -9.79 9.91 -32.81
C GLY A 267 -10.55 11.07 -32.17
N GLU A 268 -11.88 10.93 -32.01
CA GLU A 268 -12.73 11.93 -31.35
C GLU A 268 -12.37 12.08 -29.88
N LEU A 269 -12.15 10.97 -29.16
CA LEU A 269 -11.71 11.00 -27.77
C LEU A 269 -10.36 11.71 -27.63
N LEU A 270 -9.38 11.33 -28.45
CA LEU A 270 -8.05 11.93 -28.42
C LEU A 270 -8.09 13.43 -28.74
N ALA A 271 -8.87 13.85 -29.73
CA ALA A 271 -9.07 15.25 -30.08
C ALA A 271 -9.69 16.04 -28.90
N SER A 272 -10.70 15.47 -28.25
CA SER A 272 -11.34 16.06 -27.06
C SER A 272 -10.34 16.24 -25.91
N LEU A 273 -9.46 15.26 -25.67
CA LEU A 273 -8.43 15.32 -24.65
C LEU A 273 -7.29 16.30 -24.98
N CYS A 274 -6.98 16.53 -26.27
CA CYS A 274 -5.97 17.49 -26.70
C CYS A 274 -6.48 18.94 -26.68
N GLY A 275 -7.79 19.16 -26.86
CA GLY A 275 -8.43 20.47 -26.81
C GLY A 275 -8.56 21.07 -25.41
N GLN A 276 -8.36 20.25 -24.37
CA GLN A 276 -8.35 20.75 -22.98
C GLN A 276 -7.01 21.43 -22.70
N PRO A 277 -7.01 22.70 -22.19
CA PRO A 277 -5.79 23.25 -21.60
C PRO A 277 -5.35 22.26 -20.54
N ALA A 278 -4.06 21.94 -20.50
CA ALA A 278 -3.52 21.14 -19.40
C ALA A 278 -4.04 21.80 -18.11
N ALA A 279 -5.07 21.21 -17.53
CA ALA A 279 -5.53 21.60 -16.21
C ALA A 279 -4.42 21.17 -15.24
N ALA A 280 -3.32 21.94 -15.28
CA ALA A 280 -2.56 22.16 -14.10
C ALA A 280 -3.58 22.78 -13.14
N GLY A 281 -4.24 21.95 -12.37
CA GLY A 281 -4.78 22.38 -11.10
C GLY A 281 -3.61 23.09 -10.46
N ARG A 282 -3.62 24.42 -10.54
CA ARG A 282 -2.66 25.24 -9.86
C ARG A 282 -2.86 24.89 -8.41
N LEU A 283 -2.09 23.90 -7.95
CA LEU A 283 -1.89 23.71 -6.52
C LEU A 283 -1.47 25.10 -6.05
N VAL A 284 -2.41 25.82 -5.46
CA VAL A 284 -2.09 27.07 -4.79
C VAL A 284 -1.08 26.66 -3.74
N ARG A 285 0.20 26.82 -4.05
CA ARG A 285 1.26 26.63 -3.07
C ARG A 285 0.95 27.63 -1.95
N ARG A 286 0.35 27.10 -0.90
CA ARG A 286 0.28 27.84 0.36
C ARG A 286 1.69 27.98 0.87
N SER A 287 2.00 29.11 1.48
CA SER A 287 3.23 29.27 2.23
C SER A 287 3.33 28.12 3.25
N PRO A 288 4.53 27.59 3.51
CA PRO A 288 4.71 26.67 4.63
C PRO A 288 4.09 27.25 5.90
N LEU A 289 3.53 26.39 6.74
CA LEU A 289 3.06 26.84 8.04
C LEU A 289 4.23 27.55 8.73
N SER A 290 4.06 28.84 9.00
CA SER A 290 5.01 29.57 9.84
C SER A 290 4.86 29.08 11.27
N GLN A 291 5.97 29.05 12.00
CA GLN A 291 5.95 28.74 13.42
C GLN A 291 4.94 29.65 14.13
N PRO A 292 3.97 29.11 14.90
CA PRO A 292 3.02 29.93 15.63
C PRO A 292 3.76 30.88 16.56
N ALA A 293 3.28 32.13 16.67
CA ALA A 293 3.83 33.07 17.63
C ALA A 293 3.69 32.49 19.06
N GLY A 294 4.79 32.43 19.80
CA GLY A 294 4.83 31.89 21.16
C GLY A 294 5.28 30.44 21.28
N VAL A 295 5.54 29.75 20.16
CA VAL A 295 6.20 28.42 20.20
C VAL A 295 7.70 28.63 20.04
N SER A 296 8.47 28.33 21.07
CA SER A 296 9.94 28.29 21.01
C SER A 296 10.36 26.84 20.79
N LEU A 297 11.01 26.58 19.65
CA LEU A 297 11.73 25.33 19.40
C LEU A 297 13.20 25.63 19.65
N THR A 298 13.70 25.21 20.77
CA THR A 298 15.13 25.31 21.10
C THR A 298 15.69 23.89 21.11
N ASP A 299 16.75 23.67 20.36
CA ASP A 299 17.53 22.46 20.52
C ASP A 299 18.11 22.45 21.94
N PRO A 300 18.03 21.33 22.67
CA PRO A 300 18.59 21.26 23.99
C PRO A 300 20.12 21.46 23.91
N ALA A 301 20.63 22.36 24.76
CA ALA A 301 22.06 22.56 24.86
C ALA A 301 22.73 21.30 25.44
N SER A 302 23.56 20.63 24.67
CA SER A 302 24.36 19.46 25.11
C SER A 302 25.75 19.91 25.53
N SER A 303 26.26 19.39 26.63
CA SER A 303 27.61 19.75 27.12
C SER A 303 28.72 19.13 26.26
N GLY A 304 28.47 17.97 25.64
CA GLY A 304 29.46 17.20 24.88
C GLY A 304 30.65 16.70 25.71
N VAL A 305 30.60 16.82 27.02
CA VAL A 305 31.68 16.46 27.96
C VAL A 305 31.19 15.41 28.95
N ILE A 306 31.90 14.28 29.01
CA ILE A 306 31.60 13.22 29.97
C ILE A 306 32.24 13.56 31.31
N PRO A 307 31.48 13.64 32.43
CA PRO A 307 32.04 13.83 33.76
C PRO A 307 32.93 12.66 34.22
N LEU A 308 33.87 12.94 35.11
CA LEU A 308 34.72 11.89 35.70
C LEU A 308 33.93 10.87 36.53
N GLU A 309 32.79 11.28 37.06
CA GLU A 309 31.87 10.45 37.84
C GLU A 309 31.09 9.47 36.99
N GLY A 310 31.09 9.65 35.65
CA GLY A 310 30.38 8.81 34.70
C GLY A 310 29.10 9.44 34.16
N CYS A 311 28.35 8.67 33.39
CA CYS A 311 27.10 9.11 32.74
C CYS A 311 26.03 8.01 32.76
N ALA A 312 24.79 8.39 32.58
CA ALA A 312 23.66 7.48 32.35
C ALA A 312 23.28 7.46 30.86
N LEU A 313 22.95 6.29 30.37
CA LEU A 313 22.44 6.09 29.02
C LEU A 313 20.93 5.80 29.05
N GLY A 314 20.15 6.63 28.39
CA GLY A 314 18.73 6.39 28.11
C GLY A 314 18.53 5.96 26.69
N ILE A 315 17.68 4.96 26.45
CA ILE A 315 17.33 4.49 25.09
C ILE A 315 15.81 4.40 24.98
N ASP A 316 15.23 5.16 24.03
CA ASP A 316 13.83 5.02 23.65
C ASP A 316 13.75 4.25 22.32
N VAL A 317 13.16 3.06 22.36
CA VAL A 317 13.08 2.18 21.20
C VAL A 317 11.68 2.19 20.65
N GLY A 318 11.39 3.17 19.79
CA GLY A 318 10.12 3.30 19.11
C GLY A 318 10.05 2.50 17.79
N SER A 319 8.85 2.38 17.25
CA SER A 319 8.62 1.70 15.96
C SER A 319 9.18 2.46 14.76
N THR A 320 9.27 3.77 14.85
CA THR A 320 9.72 4.66 13.76
C THR A 320 11.11 5.19 14.01
N SER A 321 11.41 5.61 15.26
CA SER A 321 12.70 6.12 15.69
C SER A 321 13.21 5.35 16.90
N THR A 322 14.52 5.40 17.04
CA THR A 322 15.24 4.96 18.24
C THR A 322 16.14 6.09 18.68
N ASP A 323 15.94 6.54 19.92
CA ASP A 323 16.60 7.71 20.46
C ASP A 323 17.55 7.28 21.60
N LEU A 324 18.79 7.76 21.54
CA LEU A 324 19.79 7.54 22.58
C LEU A 324 20.14 8.87 23.23
N VAL A 325 20.21 8.90 24.55
CA VAL A 325 20.50 10.10 25.32
C VAL A 325 21.57 9.79 26.37
N LEU A 326 22.64 10.56 26.42
CA LEU A 326 23.61 10.56 27.50
C LEU A 326 23.33 11.72 28.45
N MET A 327 23.27 11.41 29.72
CA MET A 327 23.03 12.40 30.82
C MET A 327 24.11 12.30 31.86
N ASP A 328 24.45 13.43 32.42
CA ASP A 328 25.32 13.48 33.62
C ASP A 328 24.56 13.05 34.90
N PRO A 329 25.23 12.84 36.04
CA PRO A 329 24.56 12.47 37.29
C PRO A 329 23.57 13.50 37.84
N ASP A 330 23.71 14.77 37.47
CA ASP A 330 22.82 15.87 37.87
C ASP A 330 21.62 16.02 36.94
N GLY A 331 21.54 15.21 35.84
CA GLY A 331 20.46 15.22 34.90
C GLY A 331 20.67 16.19 33.75
N GLY A 332 21.88 16.73 33.57
CA GLY A 332 22.25 17.56 32.44
C GLY A 332 22.47 16.73 31.18
N LEU A 333 22.10 17.29 30.00
CA LEU A 333 22.25 16.62 28.72
C LEU A 333 23.72 16.67 28.25
N ILE A 334 24.33 15.49 28.04
CA ILE A 334 25.68 15.37 27.48
C ILE A 334 25.60 15.27 25.95
N ASP A 335 24.79 14.35 25.43
CA ASP A 335 24.61 14.10 24.01
C ASP A 335 23.29 13.40 23.73
N PHE A 336 22.81 13.53 22.48
CA PHE A 336 21.64 12.79 22.05
C PHE A 336 21.73 12.40 20.57
N GLN A 337 21.01 11.33 20.21
CA GLN A 337 20.95 10.85 18.84
C GLN A 337 19.51 10.45 18.52
N TYR A 338 19.08 10.80 17.32
CA TYR A 338 17.82 10.39 16.72
C TYR A 338 18.09 9.50 15.51
N LEU A 339 17.71 8.24 15.60
CA LEU A 339 17.94 7.24 14.55
C LEU A 339 16.62 6.68 14.02
N ARG A 340 16.56 6.37 12.74
CA ARG A 340 15.42 5.64 12.20
C ARG A 340 15.51 4.17 12.58
N THR A 341 14.43 3.62 13.17
CA THR A 341 14.34 2.20 13.54
C THR A 341 14.22 1.33 12.28
N ALA A 342 13.46 1.77 11.27
CA ALA A 342 13.32 1.11 9.96
C ALA A 342 12.98 -0.40 10.06
N GLY A 343 12.25 -0.81 11.11
CA GLY A 343 11.87 -2.21 11.33
C GLY A 343 12.96 -3.11 11.93
N ASP A 344 14.14 -2.55 12.24
CA ASP A 344 15.27 -3.23 12.87
C ASP A 344 15.71 -2.49 14.15
N PRO A 345 15.03 -2.69 15.29
CA PRO A 345 15.34 -2.01 16.53
C PRO A 345 16.72 -2.37 17.08
N GLU A 346 17.17 -3.62 16.92
CA GLU A 346 18.51 -4.05 17.37
C GLU A 346 19.62 -3.37 16.57
N GLY A 347 19.48 -3.34 15.24
CA GLY A 347 20.42 -2.64 14.39
C GLY A 347 20.45 -1.13 14.65
N ALA A 348 19.30 -0.50 14.93
CA ALA A 348 19.24 0.91 15.28
C ALA A 348 19.99 1.21 16.60
N VAL A 349 19.74 0.43 17.66
CA VAL A 349 20.46 0.56 18.93
C VAL A 349 21.96 0.32 18.74
N ARG A 350 22.37 -0.72 18.00
CA ARG A 350 23.77 -1.01 17.73
C ARG A 350 24.46 0.17 17.03
N ARG A 351 23.86 0.72 15.97
CA ARG A 351 24.40 1.92 15.29
C ARG A 351 24.56 3.11 16.23
N GLY A 352 23.58 3.33 17.11
CA GLY A 352 23.65 4.39 18.09
C GLY A 352 24.79 4.20 19.10
N LEU A 353 24.96 2.99 19.60
CA LEU A 353 26.06 2.65 20.54
C LEU A 353 27.44 2.73 19.85
N GLU A 354 27.55 2.27 18.59
CA GLU A 354 28.76 2.42 17.78
C GLU A 354 29.16 3.89 17.60
N HIS A 355 28.18 4.76 17.28
CA HIS A 355 28.41 6.19 17.13
C HIS A 355 28.84 6.85 18.47
N LEU A 356 28.20 6.49 19.59
CA LEU A 356 28.63 6.99 20.91
C LEU A 356 30.06 6.55 21.23
N ARG A 357 30.42 5.30 20.92
CA ARG A 357 31.77 4.77 21.11
C ARG A 357 32.80 5.47 20.21
N GLU A 358 32.46 5.75 18.96
CA GLU A 358 33.34 6.50 18.05
C GLU A 358 33.59 7.92 18.54
N ARG A 359 32.56 8.57 19.11
CA ARG A 359 32.65 9.97 19.54
C ARG A 359 33.32 10.14 20.89
N PHE A 360 33.07 9.26 21.85
CA PHE A 360 33.47 9.42 23.24
C PHE A 360 34.44 8.33 23.73
N GLY A 361 34.72 7.29 22.93
CA GLY A 361 35.50 6.14 23.35
C GLY A 361 34.74 5.20 24.29
N GLU A 362 35.41 4.69 25.32
CA GLU A 362 34.77 3.90 26.37
C GLU A 362 33.99 4.80 27.32
N LEU A 363 32.70 4.54 27.47
CA LEU A 363 31.80 5.32 28.30
C LEU A 363 31.78 4.74 29.74
N PRO A 364 32.05 5.55 30.78
CA PRO A 364 31.88 5.14 32.15
C PRO A 364 30.37 5.17 32.49
N LEU A 365 29.63 4.16 32.03
CA LEU A 365 28.19 4.08 32.28
C LEU A 365 27.89 3.72 33.73
N LEU A 366 27.14 4.58 34.41
CA LEU A 366 26.60 4.38 35.76
C LEU A 366 25.29 3.59 35.74
N ALA A 367 24.47 3.83 34.71
CA ALA A 367 23.21 3.15 34.56
C ALA A 367 22.77 3.19 33.11
N VAL A 368 21.99 2.19 32.70
CA VAL A 368 21.32 2.10 31.38
C VAL A 368 19.82 1.92 31.58
N GLY A 369 19.03 2.85 31.05
CA GLY A 369 17.58 2.80 31.09
C GLY A 369 17.01 2.60 29.67
N VAL A 370 15.95 1.79 29.53
CA VAL A 370 15.29 1.55 28.24
C VAL A 370 13.78 1.79 28.37
N THR A 371 13.25 2.50 27.38
CA THR A 371 11.81 2.73 27.21
C THR A 371 11.40 2.48 25.75
N GLY A 372 10.16 2.80 25.40
CA GLY A 372 9.63 2.59 24.07
C GLY A 372 8.98 1.23 23.88
N SER A 373 8.37 1.04 22.73
CA SER A 373 7.66 -0.20 22.41
C SER A 373 8.59 -1.43 22.30
N GLY A 374 9.88 -1.23 21.99
CA GLY A 374 10.92 -2.28 21.96
C GLY A 374 11.66 -2.53 23.27
N ARG A 375 11.30 -1.86 24.36
CA ARG A 375 12.03 -1.85 25.63
C ARG A 375 12.35 -3.22 26.21
N GLU A 376 11.38 -4.15 26.18
CA GLU A 376 11.55 -5.47 26.79
C GLU A 376 12.65 -6.30 26.11
N ARG A 377 12.66 -6.28 24.78
CA ARG A 377 13.65 -7.00 23.99
C ARG A 377 15.03 -6.38 24.11
N ILE A 378 15.12 -5.08 23.88
CA ILE A 378 16.39 -4.35 23.94
C ILE A 378 16.94 -4.33 25.37
N GLY A 379 16.09 -4.09 26.37
CA GLY A 379 16.52 -4.10 27.76
C GLY A 379 17.17 -5.43 28.18
N ARG A 380 16.61 -6.57 27.75
CA ARG A 380 17.23 -7.89 27.98
C ARG A 380 18.55 -8.06 27.20
N LEU A 381 18.57 -7.61 25.95
CA LEU A 381 19.74 -7.79 25.06
C LEU A 381 20.97 -7.05 25.59
N ILE A 382 20.78 -5.81 26.08
CA ILE A 382 21.90 -4.98 26.55
C ILE A 382 22.12 -5.04 28.08
N GLY A 383 21.27 -5.78 28.81
CA GLY A 383 21.37 -5.88 30.27
C GLY A 383 21.02 -4.56 30.98
N ALA A 384 19.95 -3.88 30.55
CA ALA A 384 19.56 -2.58 31.11
C ALA A 384 19.20 -2.66 32.59
N ASP A 385 19.64 -1.66 33.36
CA ASP A 385 19.34 -1.53 34.80
C ASP A 385 17.88 -1.15 35.06
N ALA A 386 17.27 -0.42 34.14
CA ALA A 386 15.89 -0.01 34.23
C ALA A 386 15.14 -0.16 32.92
N VAL A 387 13.97 -0.80 32.94
CA VAL A 387 13.02 -0.87 31.85
C VAL A 387 11.72 -0.24 32.34
N ARG A 388 11.24 0.80 31.61
CA ARG A 388 10.04 1.55 31.96
C ARG A 388 9.15 1.75 30.76
N ASP A 389 7.84 1.85 31.00
CA ASP A 389 6.88 2.21 29.98
C ASP A 389 7.03 3.66 29.52
N GLU A 390 6.56 3.95 28.31
CA GLU A 390 6.70 5.25 27.66
C GLU A 390 5.99 6.37 28.45
N ILE A 391 4.82 6.10 29.04
CA ILE A 391 4.06 7.10 29.78
C ILE A 391 4.84 7.54 31.04
N THR A 392 5.38 6.57 31.77
CA THR A 392 6.22 6.84 32.95
C THR A 392 7.48 7.61 32.56
N ALA A 393 8.17 7.21 31.51
CA ALA A 393 9.38 7.86 31.04
C ALA A 393 9.12 9.30 30.58
N GLN A 394 8.09 9.53 29.76
CA GLN A 394 7.69 10.85 29.27
C GLN A 394 7.27 11.78 30.41
N ALA A 395 6.43 11.31 31.33
CA ALA A 395 6.01 12.11 32.48
C ALA A 395 7.21 12.53 33.35
N ARG A 396 8.17 11.62 33.57
CA ARG A 396 9.37 11.93 34.32
C ARG A 396 10.27 12.96 33.63
N ALA A 397 10.46 12.82 32.31
CA ALA A 397 11.24 13.75 31.52
C ALA A 397 10.58 15.14 31.49
N ALA A 398 9.25 15.21 31.29
CA ALA A 398 8.52 16.47 31.26
C ALA A 398 8.68 17.24 32.56
N VAL A 399 8.51 16.59 33.72
CA VAL A 399 8.68 17.22 35.06
C VAL A 399 10.14 17.64 35.30
N HIS A 400 11.11 16.89 34.77
CA HIS A 400 12.52 17.25 34.89
C HIS A 400 12.87 18.53 34.15
N TRP A 401 12.42 18.64 32.88
CA TRP A 401 12.74 19.78 32.02
C TRP A 401 11.82 20.99 32.22
N VAL A 402 10.58 20.74 32.61
CA VAL A 402 9.54 21.75 32.81
C VAL A 402 8.82 21.44 34.14
N PRO A 403 9.42 21.81 35.30
CA PRO A 403 8.87 21.45 36.60
C PRO A 403 7.43 21.91 36.89
N ASP A 404 7.00 22.97 36.22
CA ASP A 404 5.64 23.53 36.32
C ASP A 404 4.64 22.90 35.30
N ALA A 405 5.06 21.88 34.53
CA ALA A 405 4.16 21.20 33.62
C ALA A 405 3.14 20.37 34.42
N ASP A 406 1.85 20.62 34.16
CA ASP A 406 0.73 19.86 34.71
C ASP A 406 0.10 18.90 33.68
N THR A 407 0.39 19.06 32.43
CA THR A 407 -0.15 18.25 31.33
C THR A 407 0.90 18.00 30.24
N VAL A 408 0.99 16.77 29.78
CA VAL A 408 1.88 16.32 28.71
C VAL A 408 1.03 15.73 27.58
N PHE A 409 1.25 16.17 26.34
CA PHE A 409 0.58 15.67 25.16
C PHE A 409 1.49 14.79 24.30
#